data_45a7acd338caf7f1f51b2afe33a55fec
#
_entry.id   45a7acd338caf7f1f51b2afe33a55fec
#
_cell.length_a   1.000
_cell.length_b   1.000
_cell.length_c   1.000
_cell.angle_alpha   90.00
_cell.angle_beta   90.00
_cell.angle_gamma   90.00
#
_symmetry.space_group_name_H-M   'P 1'
#
loop_
_entity.id
_entity.type
_entity.pdbx_description
1 polymer ?
#
loop_
_entity_poly.entity_id
_entity_poly.type
_entity_poly.pdbx_seq_one_letter_code
_entity_poly.pdbx_strand_id
1 'polypeptide(L)'
;MLQVIILPLMREAGGEKKYAFNQVLAQIVFGAASFMSPFVLAGLMRKLTGEDPANDFFIRFLKGITPESLPWSSLYFIFTIVFVIMLVVISYVKFPKVELKEDEKAGTVQNYKELLKQKQVIFYFLGIIAYVGTEQGLANWMSLFLNMYHGVSPEGAGATTVAWFWGLMSIGCLLGLVIVKLIDSKLML
;
A
#
# COMPACT_ATOMS: atom_id res chain seq x y z
N MET A 1 -6.01 -10.06 0.17
CA MET A 1 -7.08 -10.47 1.11
C MET A 1 -7.31 -9.46 2.24
N LEU A 2 -6.28 -8.99 2.95
CA LEU A 2 -6.47 -8.03 4.07
C LEU A 2 -7.20 -6.74 3.65
N GLN A 3 -6.93 -6.17 2.49
CA GLN A 3 -7.62 -4.97 1.99
C GLN A 3 -9.15 -5.16 1.84
N VAL A 4 -9.58 -6.35 1.47
CA VAL A 4 -11.02 -6.66 1.33
C VAL A 4 -11.73 -6.65 2.69
N ILE A 5 -11.03 -7.04 3.76
CA ILE A 5 -11.56 -7.05 5.13
C ILE A 5 -11.54 -5.65 5.75
N ILE A 6 -10.53 -4.84 5.41
CA ILE A 6 -10.38 -3.48 5.94
C ILE A 6 -11.54 -2.57 5.51
N LEU A 7 -12.03 -2.71 4.28
CA LEU A 7 -13.08 -1.85 3.74
C LEU A 7 -14.40 -1.94 4.54
N PRO A 8 -14.98 -3.13 4.77
CA PRO A 8 -16.16 -3.27 5.62
C PRO A 8 -15.92 -2.80 7.07
N LEU A 9 -14.74 -3.11 7.63
CA LEU A 9 -14.38 -2.71 8.98
C LEU A 9 -14.29 -1.18 9.14
N MET A 10 -13.71 -0.48 8.16
CA MET A 10 -13.66 0.99 8.16
C MET A 10 -15.06 1.62 8.05
N ARG A 11 -15.97 0.97 7.32
CA ARG A 11 -17.35 1.42 7.21
C ARG A 11 -18.09 1.30 8.54
N GLU A 12 -17.96 0.15 9.20
CA GLU A 12 -18.63 -0.12 10.48
C GLU A 12 -18.06 0.76 11.60
N ALA A 13 -16.73 0.82 11.73
CA ALA A 13 -16.07 1.61 12.78
C ALA A 13 -16.18 3.13 12.56
N GLY A 14 -16.17 3.60 11.31
CA GLY A 14 -16.18 5.02 10.97
C GLY A 14 -17.55 5.60 10.61
N GLY A 15 -18.56 4.76 10.44
CA GLY A 15 -19.91 5.10 10.01
C GLY A 15 -20.00 5.41 8.50
N GLU A 16 -21.17 5.16 7.92
CA GLU A 16 -21.41 5.32 6.46
C GLU A 16 -21.12 6.74 5.95
N LYS A 17 -21.46 7.77 6.74
CA LYS A 17 -21.25 9.18 6.34
C LYS A 17 -19.79 9.57 6.17
N LYS A 18 -18.86 8.91 6.88
CA LYS A 18 -17.42 9.22 6.82
C LYS A 18 -16.62 8.17 6.05
N TYR A 19 -17.28 7.15 5.50
CA TYR A 19 -16.62 6.04 4.84
C TYR A 19 -15.70 6.49 3.70
N ALA A 20 -16.22 7.31 2.77
CA ALA A 20 -15.42 7.84 1.67
C ALA A 20 -14.21 8.65 2.16
N PHE A 21 -14.40 9.47 3.18
CA PHE A 21 -13.30 10.23 3.78
C PHE A 21 -12.24 9.30 4.40
N ASN A 22 -12.66 8.31 5.18
CA ASN A 22 -11.76 7.36 5.84
C ASN A 22 -10.99 6.52 4.80
N GLN A 23 -11.63 6.15 3.69
CA GLN A 23 -11.00 5.40 2.61
C GLN A 23 -9.91 6.24 1.92
N VAL A 24 -10.18 7.51 1.63
CA VAL A 24 -9.17 8.39 1.04
C VAL A 24 -8.04 8.68 2.03
N LEU A 25 -8.35 8.83 3.32
CA LEU A 25 -7.33 8.99 4.36
C LEU A 25 -6.40 7.76 4.42
N ALA A 26 -6.96 6.55 4.37
CA ALA A 26 -6.17 5.32 4.32
C ALA A 26 -5.26 5.28 3.07
N GLN A 27 -5.76 5.74 1.92
CA GLN A 27 -4.99 5.82 0.68
C GLN A 27 -3.84 6.84 0.78
N ILE A 28 -4.06 7.97 1.44
CA ILE A 28 -3.01 8.98 1.71
C ILE A 28 -1.92 8.39 2.60
N VAL A 29 -2.30 7.69 3.67
CA VAL A 29 -1.33 7.03 4.57
C VAL A 29 -0.53 5.98 3.81
N PHE A 30 -1.19 5.18 2.97
CA PHE A 30 -0.53 4.20 2.10
C PHE A 30 0.48 4.86 1.15
N GLY A 31 0.07 5.93 0.47
CA GLY A 31 0.92 6.67 -0.46
C GLY A 31 2.10 7.36 0.24
N ALA A 32 1.89 7.94 1.43
CA ALA A 32 2.95 8.54 2.23
C ALA A 32 3.98 7.48 2.68
N ALA A 33 3.52 6.32 3.14
CA ALA A 33 4.40 5.21 3.49
C ALA A 33 5.20 4.71 2.28
N SER A 34 4.56 4.60 1.11
CA SER A 34 5.20 4.21 -0.14
C SER A 34 6.23 5.23 -0.62
N PHE A 35 5.94 6.54 -0.45
CA PHE A 35 6.90 7.61 -0.71
C PHE A 35 8.14 7.52 0.18
N MET A 36 7.96 7.23 1.48
CA MET A 36 9.07 7.14 2.43
C MET A 36 9.88 5.85 2.28
N SER A 37 9.29 4.77 1.78
CA SER A 37 9.88 3.43 1.74
C SER A 37 11.26 3.38 1.08
N PRO A 38 11.51 3.96 -0.11
CA PRO A 38 12.83 3.93 -0.75
C PRO A 38 13.91 4.64 0.07
N PHE A 39 13.56 5.73 0.76
CA PHE A 39 14.51 6.47 1.60
C PHE A 39 14.87 5.70 2.88
N VAL A 40 13.87 5.03 3.48
CA VAL A 40 14.08 4.15 4.63
C VAL A 40 15.00 2.99 4.25
N LEU A 41 14.75 2.35 3.10
CA LEU A 41 15.59 1.27 2.60
C LEU A 41 17.02 1.76 2.35
N ALA A 42 17.20 2.85 1.63
CA ALA A 42 18.53 3.41 1.33
C ALA A 42 19.29 3.80 2.60
N GLY A 43 18.60 4.41 3.56
CA GLY A 43 19.17 4.75 4.88
C GLY A 43 19.59 3.53 5.69
N LEU A 44 18.75 2.48 5.68
CA LEU A 44 19.02 1.22 6.37
C LEU A 44 20.22 0.50 5.72
N MET A 45 20.25 0.40 4.39
CA MET A 45 21.36 -0.19 3.65
C MET A 45 22.67 0.50 3.98
N ARG A 46 22.72 1.84 3.95
CA ARG A 46 23.91 2.61 4.27
C ARG A 46 24.44 2.32 5.68
N LYS A 47 23.53 2.20 6.66
CA LYS A 47 23.91 1.90 8.05
C LYS A 47 24.37 0.46 8.26
N LEU A 48 23.81 -0.49 7.51
CA LEU A 48 24.17 -1.90 7.62
C LEU A 48 25.47 -2.24 6.90
N THR A 49 25.75 -1.58 5.75
CA THR A 49 26.97 -1.81 4.94
C THR A 49 28.14 -0.89 5.33
N GLY A 50 27.88 0.17 6.11
CA GLY A 50 28.92 1.08 6.59
C GLY A 50 29.87 0.43 7.57
N GLU A 51 31.16 0.86 7.54
CA GLU A 51 32.23 0.37 8.42
C GLU A 51 32.04 0.81 9.87
N ASP A 52 31.38 1.95 10.11
CA ASP A 52 31.05 2.40 11.46
C ASP A 52 29.75 1.76 11.95
N PRO A 53 29.81 0.88 12.97
CA PRO A 53 28.58 0.43 13.60
C PRO A 53 27.98 1.64 14.30
N ALA A 54 26.92 2.20 13.73
CA ALA A 54 26.13 3.19 14.43
C ALA A 54 25.91 2.70 15.86
N ASN A 55 26.12 3.58 16.85
CA ASN A 55 25.92 3.27 18.28
C ASN A 55 24.46 2.88 18.60
N ASP A 56 23.70 2.55 17.59
CA ASP A 56 22.30 2.25 17.61
C ASP A 56 22.12 0.75 17.86
N PHE A 57 21.57 0.41 19.02
CA PHE A 57 21.27 -0.97 19.44
C PHE A 57 20.46 -1.72 18.37
N PHE A 58 19.52 -1.04 17.74
CA PHE A 58 18.66 -1.64 16.73
C PHE A 58 19.43 -2.04 15.46
N ILE A 59 20.36 -1.21 15.00
CA ILE A 59 21.20 -1.53 13.84
C ILE A 59 22.15 -2.71 14.16
N ARG A 60 22.70 -2.74 15.37
CA ARG A 60 23.54 -3.87 15.82
C ARG A 60 22.77 -5.17 15.89
N PHE A 61 21.54 -5.13 16.41
CA PHE A 61 20.65 -6.29 16.43
C PHE A 61 20.33 -6.77 15.00
N LEU A 62 19.95 -5.86 14.10
CA LEU A 62 19.69 -6.22 12.70
C LEU A 62 20.95 -6.81 12.02
N LYS A 63 22.10 -6.22 12.25
CA LYS A 63 23.39 -6.72 11.73
C LYS A 63 23.67 -8.16 12.20
N GLY A 64 23.30 -8.49 13.43
CA GLY A 64 23.49 -9.84 14.01
C GLY A 64 22.58 -10.93 13.40
N ILE A 65 21.40 -10.56 12.90
CA ILE A 65 20.43 -11.52 12.33
C ILE A 65 20.39 -11.50 10.80
N THR A 66 20.96 -10.47 10.16
CA THR A 66 20.96 -10.32 8.71
C THR A 66 22.24 -10.91 8.12
N PRO A 67 22.15 -11.80 7.12
CA PRO A 67 23.34 -12.29 6.41
C PRO A 67 24.09 -11.15 5.74
N GLU A 68 25.41 -11.09 5.86
CA GLU A 68 26.25 -10.04 5.24
C GLU A 68 26.10 -10.00 3.71
N SER A 69 25.81 -11.13 3.08
CA SER A 69 25.57 -11.22 1.63
C SER A 69 24.23 -10.66 1.17
N LEU A 70 23.26 -10.47 2.10
CA LEU A 70 21.88 -10.08 1.78
C LEU A 70 21.36 -8.98 2.72
N PRO A 71 22.00 -7.80 2.76
CA PRO A 71 21.63 -6.74 3.72
C PRO A 71 20.19 -6.24 3.54
N TRP A 72 19.61 -6.33 2.33
CA TRP A 72 18.22 -6.00 2.07
C TRP A 72 17.21 -6.88 2.81
N SER A 73 17.61 -8.09 3.21
CA SER A 73 16.74 -8.99 3.97
C SER A 73 16.41 -8.49 5.38
N SER A 74 17.16 -7.50 5.88
CA SER A 74 16.89 -6.81 7.15
C SER A 74 15.48 -6.19 7.20
N LEU A 75 14.93 -5.74 6.08
CA LEU A 75 13.56 -5.25 5.99
C LEU A 75 12.52 -6.31 6.35
N TYR A 76 12.75 -7.56 5.95
CA TYR A 76 11.82 -8.64 6.28
C TYR A 76 11.81 -8.93 7.79
N PHE A 77 12.95 -8.82 8.46
CA PHE A 77 13.00 -8.93 9.92
C PHE A 77 12.25 -7.77 10.60
N ILE A 78 12.41 -6.54 10.11
CA ILE A 78 11.64 -5.38 10.60
C ILE A 78 10.15 -5.62 10.41
N PHE A 79 9.72 -6.04 9.22
CA PHE A 79 8.32 -6.33 8.95
C PHE A 79 7.80 -7.46 9.83
N THR A 80 8.59 -8.50 10.07
CA THR A 80 8.23 -9.59 10.98
C THR A 80 7.96 -9.06 12.39
N ILE A 81 8.82 -8.20 12.91
CA ILE A 81 8.64 -7.56 14.23
C ILE A 81 7.34 -6.74 14.24
N VAL A 82 7.11 -5.92 13.22
CA VAL A 82 5.88 -5.12 13.08
C VAL A 82 4.65 -6.01 13.04
N PHE A 83 4.68 -7.11 12.25
CA PHE A 83 3.58 -8.06 12.19
C PHE A 83 3.29 -8.74 13.52
N VAL A 84 4.32 -9.13 14.26
CA VAL A 84 4.16 -9.72 15.60
C VAL A 84 3.51 -8.72 16.57
N ILE A 85 3.99 -7.46 16.57
CA ILE A 85 3.40 -6.39 17.38
C ILE A 85 1.94 -6.20 17.00
N MET A 86 1.62 -6.10 15.72
CA MET A 86 0.25 -5.93 15.22
C MET A 86 -0.64 -7.13 15.58
N LEU A 87 -0.12 -8.34 15.51
CA LEU A 87 -0.85 -9.54 15.92
C LEU A 87 -1.20 -9.48 17.41
N VAL A 88 -0.26 -9.07 18.25
CA VAL A 88 -0.49 -8.87 19.68
C VAL A 88 -1.57 -7.78 19.90
N VAL A 89 -1.44 -6.62 19.25
CA VAL A 89 -2.42 -5.53 19.35
C VAL A 89 -3.81 -6.01 18.93
N ILE A 90 -3.94 -6.68 17.79
CA ILE A 90 -5.21 -7.20 17.28
C ILE A 90 -5.83 -8.21 18.24
N SER A 91 -5.01 -9.03 18.92
CA SER A 91 -5.50 -10.02 19.89
C SER A 91 -6.13 -9.38 21.14
N TYR A 92 -5.72 -8.17 21.49
CA TYR A 92 -6.26 -7.43 22.64
C TYR A 92 -7.40 -6.47 22.26
N VAL A 93 -7.48 -6.03 21.00
CA VAL A 93 -8.53 -5.12 20.54
C VAL A 93 -9.83 -5.89 20.33
N LYS A 94 -10.90 -5.43 20.99
CA LYS A 94 -12.25 -5.95 20.76
C LYS A 94 -12.81 -5.28 19.50
N PHE A 95 -12.90 -6.03 18.42
CA PHE A 95 -13.56 -5.55 17.21
C PHE A 95 -15.08 -5.55 17.36
N PRO A 96 -15.78 -4.53 16.82
CA PRO A 96 -17.23 -4.58 16.73
C PRO A 96 -17.66 -5.78 15.89
N LYS A 97 -18.79 -6.38 16.25
CA LYS A 97 -19.39 -7.41 15.40
C LYS A 97 -19.92 -6.73 14.15
N VAL A 98 -19.33 -7.05 13.00
CA VAL A 98 -19.77 -6.52 11.72
C VAL A 98 -20.99 -7.35 11.27
N GLU A 99 -22.16 -6.74 11.29
CA GLU A 99 -23.35 -7.31 10.65
C GLU A 99 -23.32 -6.92 9.17
N LEU A 100 -22.87 -7.86 8.34
CA LEU A 100 -22.88 -7.68 6.88
C LEU A 100 -24.32 -7.56 6.39
N LYS A 101 -24.64 -6.52 5.63
CA LYS A 101 -25.91 -6.40 4.93
C LYS A 101 -26.06 -7.56 3.94
N GLU A 102 -27.29 -7.86 3.54
CA GLU A 102 -27.58 -8.98 2.61
C GLU A 102 -26.80 -8.90 1.30
N ASP A 103 -26.57 -7.69 0.80
CA ASP A 103 -25.77 -7.37 -0.40
C ASP A 103 -24.24 -7.49 -0.19
N GLU A 104 -23.78 -7.52 1.05
CA GLU A 104 -22.37 -7.67 1.43
C GLU A 104 -22.01 -9.11 1.81
N LYS A 105 -23.00 -9.99 2.01
CA LYS A 105 -22.78 -11.40 2.28
C LYS A 105 -22.19 -12.06 1.03
N ALA A 106 -21.15 -12.86 1.22
CA ALA A 106 -20.56 -13.63 0.12
C ALA A 106 -21.66 -14.42 -0.60
N GLY A 107 -21.92 -14.05 -1.85
CA GLY A 107 -22.95 -14.69 -2.65
C GLY A 107 -22.61 -16.16 -2.94
N THR A 108 -23.61 -16.92 -3.34
CA THR A 108 -23.38 -18.27 -3.85
C THR A 108 -22.59 -18.23 -5.15
N VAL A 109 -21.92 -19.33 -5.51
CA VAL A 109 -21.21 -19.46 -6.80
C VAL A 109 -22.11 -19.08 -7.98
N GLN A 110 -23.42 -19.30 -7.84
CA GLN A 110 -24.41 -18.93 -8.82
C GLN A 110 -24.48 -17.41 -9.02
N ASN A 111 -24.47 -16.63 -7.94
CA ASN A 111 -24.50 -15.17 -7.99
C ASN A 111 -23.25 -14.60 -8.69
N TYR A 112 -22.07 -15.20 -8.43
CA TYR A 112 -20.83 -14.80 -9.15
C TYR A 112 -20.93 -15.09 -10.65
N LYS A 113 -21.49 -16.22 -11.05
CA LYS A 113 -21.71 -16.55 -12.47
C LYS A 113 -22.69 -15.59 -13.15
N GLU A 114 -23.73 -15.16 -12.45
CA GLU A 114 -24.69 -14.19 -12.97
C GLU A 114 -24.08 -12.78 -13.10
N LEU A 115 -23.26 -12.34 -12.12
CA LEU A 115 -22.53 -11.09 -12.21
C LEU A 115 -21.56 -11.07 -13.40
N LEU A 116 -20.83 -12.16 -13.63
CA LEU A 116 -19.89 -12.27 -14.74
C LEU A 116 -20.57 -12.30 -16.13
N LYS A 117 -21.89 -12.51 -16.20
CA LYS A 117 -22.65 -12.38 -17.47
C LYS A 117 -22.95 -10.91 -17.80
N GLN A 118 -22.88 -10.01 -16.84
CA GLN A 118 -23.16 -8.60 -17.05
C GLN A 118 -21.96 -7.90 -17.70
N LYS A 119 -22.13 -7.36 -18.90
CA LYS A 119 -21.07 -6.65 -19.64
C LYS A 119 -20.42 -5.53 -18.83
N GLN A 120 -21.21 -4.78 -18.07
CA GLN A 120 -20.71 -3.69 -17.21
C GLN A 120 -19.72 -4.21 -16.15
N VAL A 121 -20.02 -5.33 -15.50
CA VAL A 121 -19.14 -5.95 -14.51
C VAL A 121 -17.81 -6.35 -15.14
N ILE A 122 -17.85 -6.91 -16.34
CA ILE A 122 -16.64 -7.29 -17.08
C ILE A 122 -15.80 -6.05 -17.42
N PHE A 123 -16.43 -4.96 -17.90
CA PHE A 123 -15.71 -3.73 -18.21
C PHE A 123 -15.06 -3.09 -16.97
N TYR A 124 -15.77 -3.06 -15.83
CA TYR A 124 -15.18 -2.58 -14.58
C TYR A 124 -14.02 -3.48 -14.12
N PHE A 125 -14.17 -4.79 -14.24
CA PHE A 125 -13.11 -5.74 -13.89
C PHE A 125 -11.87 -5.53 -14.76
N LEU A 126 -12.03 -5.42 -16.08
CA LEU A 126 -10.94 -5.13 -17.00
C LEU A 126 -10.31 -3.75 -16.73
N GLY A 127 -11.12 -2.75 -16.42
CA GLY A 127 -10.63 -1.41 -16.06
C GLY A 127 -9.77 -1.42 -14.79
N ILE A 128 -10.21 -2.17 -13.76
CA ILE A 128 -9.42 -2.31 -12.52
C ILE A 128 -8.12 -3.06 -12.79
N ILE A 129 -8.14 -4.14 -13.57
CA ILE A 129 -6.92 -4.88 -13.96
C ILE A 129 -5.95 -3.96 -14.69
N ALA A 130 -6.42 -3.21 -15.68
CA ALA A 130 -5.60 -2.29 -16.45
C ALA A 130 -4.99 -1.19 -15.55
N TYR A 131 -5.81 -0.61 -14.67
CA TYR A 131 -5.36 0.43 -13.73
C TYR A 131 -4.30 -0.12 -12.77
N VAL A 132 -4.64 -1.18 -12.02
CA VAL A 132 -3.70 -1.75 -11.03
C VAL A 132 -2.47 -2.34 -11.71
N GLY A 133 -2.61 -2.96 -12.88
CA GLY A 133 -1.49 -3.48 -13.67
C GLY A 133 -0.53 -2.37 -14.09
N THR A 134 -1.04 -1.24 -14.55
CA THR A 134 -0.23 -0.06 -14.91
C THR A 134 0.44 0.54 -13.70
N GLU A 135 -0.30 0.75 -12.62
CA GLU A 135 0.21 1.30 -11.36
C GLU A 135 1.36 0.46 -10.80
N GLN A 136 1.14 -0.85 -10.64
CA GLN A 136 2.16 -1.76 -10.12
C GLN A 136 3.32 -1.97 -11.11
N GLY A 137 3.03 -2.00 -12.40
CA GLY A 137 4.04 -2.08 -13.45
C GLY A 137 5.00 -0.89 -13.39
N LEU A 138 4.47 0.32 -13.36
CA LEU A 138 5.29 1.54 -13.24
C LEU A 138 6.07 1.55 -11.92
N ALA A 139 5.42 1.29 -10.79
CA ALA A 139 6.08 1.34 -9.49
C ALA A 139 7.24 0.34 -9.36
N ASN A 140 7.07 -0.89 -9.87
CA ASN A 140 8.07 -1.95 -9.71
C ASN A 140 9.19 -1.90 -10.76
N TRP A 141 8.88 -1.48 -11.99
CA TRP A 141 9.85 -1.55 -13.10
C TRP A 141 10.52 -0.22 -13.46
N MET A 142 9.99 0.90 -12.99
CA MET A 142 10.50 2.25 -13.33
C MET A 142 11.98 2.42 -13.01
N SER A 143 12.40 2.05 -11.79
CA SER A 143 13.81 2.18 -11.38
C SER A 143 14.73 1.32 -12.23
N LEU A 144 14.34 0.08 -12.53
CA LEU A 144 15.11 -0.83 -13.38
C LEU A 144 15.15 -0.33 -14.83
N PHE A 145 14.03 0.14 -15.36
CA PHE A 145 13.95 0.72 -16.70
C PHE A 145 14.90 1.92 -16.86
N LEU A 146 14.88 2.85 -15.90
CA LEU A 146 15.77 4.00 -15.90
C LEU A 146 17.25 3.58 -15.83
N ASN A 147 17.56 2.54 -15.09
CA ASN A 147 18.92 2.01 -15.04
C ASN A 147 19.36 1.41 -16.39
N MET A 148 18.54 0.51 -16.95
CA MET A 148 18.90 -0.23 -18.16
C MET A 148 19.00 0.66 -19.41
N TYR A 149 18.13 1.65 -19.56
CA TYR A 149 18.04 2.48 -20.78
C TYR A 149 18.69 3.85 -20.63
N HIS A 150 18.84 4.36 -19.43
CA HIS A 150 19.36 5.71 -19.17
C HIS A 150 20.56 5.74 -18.22
N GLY A 151 21.04 4.59 -17.75
CA GLY A 151 22.19 4.50 -16.83
C GLY A 151 21.97 5.15 -15.46
N VAL A 152 20.71 5.38 -15.07
CA VAL A 152 20.36 6.02 -13.80
C VAL A 152 20.58 5.04 -12.66
N SER A 153 21.22 5.48 -11.57
CA SER A 153 21.43 4.65 -10.39
C SER A 153 20.10 4.20 -9.76
N PRO A 154 19.87 2.89 -9.60
CA PRO A 154 18.63 2.38 -8.99
C PRO A 154 18.45 2.83 -7.55
N GLU A 155 19.53 2.88 -6.77
CA GLU A 155 19.53 3.24 -5.34
C GLU A 155 19.46 4.76 -5.12
N GLY A 156 19.79 5.56 -6.13
CA GLY A 156 19.76 7.02 -6.09
C GLY A 156 18.54 7.60 -6.77
N ALA A 157 18.73 8.14 -7.98
CA ALA A 157 17.67 8.82 -8.73
C ALA A 157 16.54 7.87 -9.15
N GLY A 158 16.82 6.59 -9.40
CA GLY A 158 15.79 5.58 -9.69
C GLY A 158 14.81 5.41 -8.53
N ALA A 159 15.33 5.22 -7.31
CA ALA A 159 14.51 5.13 -6.10
C ALA A 159 13.74 6.42 -5.82
N THR A 160 14.37 7.58 -6.03
CA THR A 160 13.73 8.89 -5.88
C THR A 160 12.57 9.07 -6.85
N THR A 161 12.70 8.60 -8.10
CA THR A 161 11.62 8.68 -9.10
C THR A 161 10.41 7.84 -8.66
N VAL A 162 10.63 6.63 -8.15
CA VAL A 162 9.55 5.79 -7.60
C VAL A 162 8.90 6.46 -6.39
N ALA A 163 9.69 7.07 -5.51
CA ALA A 163 9.16 7.81 -4.37
C ALA A 163 8.25 8.96 -4.83
N TRP A 164 8.67 9.75 -5.80
CA TRP A 164 7.86 10.83 -6.35
C TRP A 164 6.60 10.35 -7.06
N PHE A 165 6.63 9.20 -7.73
CA PHE A 165 5.43 8.59 -8.29
C PHE A 165 4.36 8.38 -7.20
N TRP A 166 4.72 7.77 -6.08
CA TRP A 166 3.80 7.56 -4.95
C TRP A 166 3.42 8.87 -4.25
N GLY A 167 4.36 9.80 -4.14
CA GLY A 167 4.11 11.11 -3.55
C GLY A 167 3.10 11.93 -4.35
N LEU A 168 3.26 11.99 -5.66
CA LEU A 168 2.32 12.69 -6.56
C LEU A 168 0.95 12.02 -6.57
N MET A 169 0.89 10.69 -6.51
CA MET A 169 -0.36 9.95 -6.37
C MET A 169 -1.09 10.31 -5.06
N SER A 170 -0.35 10.45 -3.95
CA SER A 170 -0.92 10.89 -2.67
C SER A 170 -1.44 12.32 -2.73
N ILE A 171 -0.72 13.21 -3.40
CA ILE A 171 -1.19 14.58 -3.65
C ILE A 171 -2.46 14.57 -4.50
N GLY A 172 -2.51 13.73 -5.54
CA GLY A 172 -3.71 13.53 -6.35
C GLY A 172 -4.92 13.07 -5.53
N CYS A 173 -4.72 12.14 -4.59
CA CYS A 173 -5.76 11.70 -3.66
C CYS A 173 -6.23 12.85 -2.75
N LEU A 174 -5.31 13.68 -2.23
CA LEU A 174 -5.67 14.88 -1.44
C LEU A 174 -6.51 15.86 -2.25
N LEU A 175 -6.11 16.15 -3.49
CA LEU A 175 -6.87 17.00 -4.40
C LEU A 175 -8.24 16.40 -4.70
N GLY A 176 -8.30 15.09 -4.93
CA GLY A 176 -9.55 14.35 -5.11
C GLY A 176 -10.51 14.51 -3.94
N LEU A 177 -10.00 14.51 -2.70
CA LEU A 177 -10.81 14.76 -1.49
C LEU A 177 -11.47 16.13 -1.47
N VAL A 178 -10.77 17.15 -1.97
CA VAL A 178 -11.30 18.50 -2.09
C VAL A 178 -12.34 18.56 -3.21
N ILE A 179 -12.03 17.96 -4.36
CA ILE A 179 -12.88 17.97 -5.55
C ILE A 179 -14.20 17.24 -5.31
N VAL A 180 -14.19 16.09 -4.61
CA VAL A 180 -15.41 15.32 -4.25
C VAL A 180 -16.38 16.14 -3.38
N LYS A 181 -15.87 17.12 -2.61
CA LYS A 181 -16.72 18.02 -1.84
C LYS A 181 -17.37 19.11 -2.70
N LEU A 182 -16.79 19.41 -3.86
CA LEU A 182 -17.21 20.51 -4.73
C LEU A 182 -18.04 20.02 -5.92
N ILE A 183 -17.83 18.79 -6.37
CA ILE A 183 -18.42 18.22 -7.57
C ILE A 183 -19.12 16.91 -7.21
N ASP A 184 -20.31 16.69 -7.76
CA ASP A 184 -21.07 15.45 -7.55
C ASP A 184 -20.27 14.27 -8.10
N SER A 185 -20.17 13.20 -7.30
CA SER A 185 -19.41 11.97 -7.62
C SER A 185 -19.80 11.35 -8.96
N LYS A 186 -21.03 11.55 -9.42
CA LYS A 186 -21.51 11.06 -10.73
C LYS A 186 -20.89 11.80 -11.92
N LEU A 187 -20.40 13.02 -11.72
CA LEU A 187 -19.75 13.82 -12.77
C LEU A 187 -18.23 13.58 -12.82
N MET A 188 -17.67 12.90 -11.83
CA MET A 188 -16.25 12.56 -11.77
C MET A 188 -15.90 11.23 -12.44
N LEU A 189 -16.89 10.39 -12.71
CA LEU A 189 -16.75 9.08 -13.40
C LEU A 189 -17.00 9.24 -14.91
#